data_fc99399a737afc5a1709d6a6c8304578
#
_entry.id   fc99399a737afc5a1709d6a6c8304578
#
_cell.length_a   1.000
_cell.length_b   1.000
_cell.length_c   1.000
_cell.angle_alpha   90.00
_cell.angle_beta   90.00
_cell.angle_gamma   90.00
#
_symmetry.space_group_name_H-M   'P 1'
#
loop_
_entity.id
_entity.type
_entity.pdbx_description
1 polymer ?
#
loop_
_entity_poly.entity_id
_entity_poly.type
_entity_poly.pdbx_seq_one_letter_code
_entity_poly.pdbx_strand_id
1 'polypeptide(L)' 'MSAADPRLEHRVTELELGYMALERLVEQLSGVLADQQKTIAALSSDLVILQSKAAAFSEVERSAPHDERPPHY' A
#
# COMPACT_ATOMS: atom_id res chain seq x y z
N MET A 1 -26.42 -36.62 30.23
CA MET A 1 -25.99 -36.29 29.92
C MET A 1 -25.12 -35.64 30.31
N SER A 2 -24.57 -35.46 30.05
CA SER A 2 -23.68 -34.98 30.44
C SER A 2 -23.74 -33.73 30.53
N ALA A 3 -23.83 -33.30 31.40
CA ALA A 3 -23.82 -32.05 31.58
C ALA A 3 -22.59 -31.54 31.23
N ALA A 4 -22.60 -30.47 30.65
CA ALA A 4 -21.41 -29.86 30.31
C ALA A 4 -20.69 -29.45 31.53
N ASP A 5 -19.43 -29.64 31.50
CA ASP A 5 -18.55 -29.18 32.54
C ASP A 5 -18.54 -27.65 32.45
N PRO A 6 -18.90 -26.96 33.50
CA PRO A 6 -18.89 -25.48 33.44
C PRO A 6 -17.54 -24.90 33.09
N ARG A 7 -16.49 -25.60 33.47
CA ARG A 7 -15.15 -25.13 33.17
C ARG A 7 -14.88 -25.23 31.68
N LEU A 8 -15.31 -26.32 31.07
CA LEU A 8 -15.16 -26.47 29.64
C LEU A 8 -16.01 -25.47 28.89
N GLU A 9 -17.23 -25.25 29.35
CA GLU A 9 -18.09 -24.26 28.72
C GLU A 9 -17.47 -22.88 28.78
N HIS A 10 -16.87 -22.55 29.90
CA HIS A 10 -16.22 -21.26 30.06
C HIS A 10 -15.05 -21.16 29.08
N ARG A 11 -14.27 -22.21 28.96
CA ARG A 11 -13.12 -22.18 28.04
C ARG A 11 -13.56 -22.08 26.59
N VAL A 12 -14.63 -22.76 26.25
CA VAL A 12 -15.17 -22.68 24.90
C VAL A 12 -15.63 -21.26 24.61
N THR A 13 -16.34 -20.67 25.58
CA THR A 13 -16.80 -19.29 25.41
C THR A 13 -15.62 -18.36 25.20
N GLU A 14 -14.57 -18.52 25.99
CA GLU A 14 -13.39 -17.68 25.86
C GLU A 14 -12.74 -17.87 24.48
N LEU A 15 -12.68 -19.11 24.03
CA LEU A 15 -12.11 -19.39 22.73
C LEU A 15 -12.95 -18.77 21.62
N GLU A 16 -14.26 -18.84 21.75
CA GLU A 16 -15.15 -18.25 20.77
C GLU A 16 -14.95 -16.74 20.70
N LEU A 17 -14.85 -16.11 21.86
CA LEU A 17 -14.63 -14.67 21.90
C LEU A 17 -13.29 -14.31 21.32
N GLY A 18 -12.26 -15.12 21.63
CA GLY A 18 -10.95 -14.91 21.05
C GLY A 18 -10.96 -15.06 19.55
N TYR A 19 -11.68 -16.05 19.06
CA TYR A 19 -11.78 -16.27 17.62
C TYR A 19 -12.45 -15.08 16.94
N MET A 20 -13.52 -14.58 17.52
CA MET A 20 -14.22 -13.43 16.96
C MET A 20 -13.33 -12.21 16.94
N ALA A 21 -12.52 -12.04 17.99
CA ALA A 21 -11.59 -10.92 18.06
C ALA A 21 -10.53 -11.05 16.97
N LEU A 22 -10.04 -12.25 16.76
CA LEU A 22 -9.06 -12.49 15.70
C LEU A 22 -9.64 -12.26 14.32
N GLU A 23 -10.87 -12.68 14.11
CA GLU A 23 -11.53 -12.41 12.84
C GLU A 23 -11.60 -10.93 12.56
N ARG A 24 -11.95 -10.17 13.60
CA ARG A 24 -12.03 -8.72 13.45
C ARG A 24 -10.68 -8.13 13.11
N LEU A 25 -9.64 -8.61 13.77
CA LEU A 25 -8.29 -8.14 13.48
C LEU A 25 -7.88 -8.46 12.06
N VAL A 26 -8.21 -9.66 11.59
CA VAL A 26 -7.88 -10.03 10.21
C VAL A 26 -8.58 -9.11 9.24
N GLU A 27 -9.85 -8.80 9.51
CA GLU A 27 -10.59 -7.90 8.64
C GLU A 27 -9.96 -6.51 8.63
N GLN A 28 -9.55 -6.03 9.79
CA GLN A 28 -8.89 -4.72 9.87
C GLN A 28 -7.59 -4.73 9.11
N LEU A 29 -6.80 -5.78 9.26
CA LEU A 29 -5.55 -5.89 8.53
C LEU A 29 -5.78 -5.95 7.04
N SER A 30 -6.80 -6.68 6.62
CA SER A 30 -7.13 -6.75 5.19
C SER A 30 -7.46 -5.37 4.66
N GLY A 31 -8.20 -4.57 5.44
CA GLY A 31 -8.52 -3.21 5.05
C GLY A 31 -7.28 -2.34 4.92
N VAL A 32 -6.37 -2.48 5.89
CA VAL A 32 -5.12 -1.72 5.85
C VAL A 32 -4.31 -2.10 4.62
N LEU A 33 -4.23 -3.41 4.35
CA LEU A 33 -3.48 -3.87 3.18
C LEU A 33 -4.08 -3.34 1.88
N ALA A 34 -5.40 -3.34 1.79
CA ALA A 34 -6.06 -2.81 0.61
C ALA A 34 -5.73 -1.33 0.42
N ASP A 35 -5.76 -0.57 1.51
CA ASP A 35 -5.42 0.85 1.44
C ASP A 35 -3.97 1.04 1.04
N GLN A 36 -3.09 0.24 1.60
CA GLN A 36 -1.67 0.34 1.26
C GLN A 36 -1.43 0.01 -0.20
N GLN A 37 -2.14 -0.98 -0.72
CA GLN A 37 -2.01 -1.33 -2.12
C GLN A 37 -2.45 -0.19 -3.02
N LYS A 38 -3.51 0.51 -2.64
CA LYS A 38 -3.95 1.67 -3.40
C LYS A 38 -2.90 2.76 -3.37
N THR A 39 -2.31 2.99 -2.21
CA THR A 39 -1.27 4.00 -2.08
C THR A 39 -0.07 3.63 -2.92
N ILE A 40 0.33 2.37 -2.88
CA ILE A 40 1.47 1.92 -3.68
C ILE A 40 1.18 2.09 -5.16
N ALA A 41 -0.02 1.75 -5.59
CA ALA A 41 -0.38 1.90 -6.99
C ALA A 41 -0.33 3.37 -7.40
N ALA A 42 -0.84 4.26 -6.55
CA ALA A 42 -0.81 5.69 -6.84
C ALA A 42 0.63 6.19 -6.91
N LEU A 43 1.47 5.77 -5.97
CA LEU A 43 2.87 6.18 -5.98
C LEU A 43 3.60 5.64 -7.20
N SER A 44 3.32 4.40 -7.59
CA SER A 44 3.93 3.82 -8.78
C SER A 44 3.54 4.61 -10.01
N SER A 45 2.29 4.99 -10.10
CA SER A 45 1.80 5.78 -11.23
C SER A 45 2.49 7.13 -11.27
N ASP A 46 2.58 7.79 -10.11
CA ASP A 46 3.25 9.08 -10.02
C ASP A 46 4.71 8.97 -10.41
N LEU A 47 5.35 7.88 -10.00
CA LEU A 47 6.75 7.67 -10.32
C LEU A 47 6.95 7.52 -11.82
N VAL A 48 6.07 6.78 -12.47
CA VAL A 48 6.14 6.63 -13.93
C VAL A 48 5.99 7.97 -14.61
N ILE A 49 5.05 8.77 -14.15
CA ILE A 49 4.84 10.10 -14.72
C ILE A 49 6.08 10.97 -14.52
N LEU A 50 6.65 10.93 -13.33
CA LEU A 50 7.85 11.73 -13.06
C LEU A 50 9.03 11.27 -13.91
N GLN A 51 9.18 9.96 -14.06
CA GLN A 51 10.25 9.44 -14.89
C GLN A 51 10.07 9.86 -16.35
N SER A 52 8.82 9.85 -16.79
CA SER A 52 8.51 10.29 -18.14
C SER A 52 8.85 11.75 -18.34
N LYS A 53 8.49 12.58 -17.37
CA LYS A 53 8.76 14.00 -17.46
C LYS A 53 10.27 14.28 -17.37
N ALA A 54 10.96 13.54 -16.53
CA ALA A 54 12.41 13.71 -16.41
C ALA A 54 13.10 13.34 -17.71
N ALA A 55 12.64 12.25 -18.33
CA ALA A 55 13.21 11.82 -19.60
C ALA A 55 12.95 12.86 -20.67
N ALA A 56 11.73 13.40 -20.71
CA ALA A 56 11.39 14.42 -21.70
C ALA A 56 12.24 15.68 -21.48
N PHE A 57 12.43 16.03 -20.22
CA PHE A 57 13.24 17.21 -19.90
C PHE A 57 14.68 17.00 -20.32
N SER A 58 15.22 15.84 -20.04
CA SER A 58 16.58 15.50 -20.47
C SER A 58 16.72 15.57 -21.99
N GLU A 59 15.70 15.07 -22.68
CA GLU A 59 15.72 15.07 -24.13
C GLU A 59 15.71 16.49 -24.66
N VAL A 60 14.88 17.33 -24.08
CA VAL A 60 14.82 18.72 -24.49
C VAL A 60 16.15 19.40 -24.24
N GLU A 61 16.74 19.18 -23.10
CA GLU A 61 18.04 19.79 -22.80
C GLU A 61 19.11 19.30 -23.76
N ARG A 62 19.03 18.03 -24.09
CA ARG A 62 20.04 17.46 -24.96
C ARG A 62 19.92 17.95 -26.37
N SER A 63 18.69 18.11 -26.83
CA SER A 63 18.48 18.56 -28.20
C SER A 63 18.45 20.07 -28.29
N ALA A 64 18.43 20.75 -27.18
CA ALA A 64 18.44 22.21 -27.26
C ALA A 64 19.74 22.60 -27.93
N PRO A 65 19.65 23.51 -28.80
CA PRO A 65 20.87 23.91 -29.52
C PRO A 65 21.65 24.79 -28.63
N HIS A 66 21.93 24.26 -27.59
CA HIS A 66 22.63 25.02 -26.72
C HIS A 66 23.83 25.42 -27.34
N ASP A 67 24.01 24.86 -28.31
CA ASP A 67 25.11 25.14 -28.89
C ASP A 67 24.94 26.38 -29.48
N GLU A 68 24.12 26.92 -29.56
CA GLU A 68 24.01 27.96 -30.11
C GLU A 68 23.96 28.86 -29.25
N ARG A 69 24.28 29.02 -28.70
CA ARG A 69 24.45 29.84 -28.00
C ARG A 69 25.23 30.41 -27.99
N PRO A 70 25.49 31.13 -28.17
CA PRO A 70 26.00 31.68 -28.25
C PRO A 70 26.59 32.21 -28.24
N PRO A 71 26.83 32.76 -28.35
CA PRO A 71 27.42 33.27 -28.35
C PRO A 71 27.55 34.12 -27.97
N HIS A 72 27.39 34.72 -27.85
CA HIS A 72 27.40 35.54 -27.54
C HIS A 72 28.12 36.08 -27.45
N TYR A 73 28.29 36.14 -27.55
CA TYR A 73 28.84 36.70 -27.48
C TYR A 73 29.01 37.41 -27.40
#